data_0579eda547a8d8b9c3cf63c4a95ae446
#
_entry.id   0579eda547a8d8b9c3cf63c4a95ae446
#
_cell.length_a   1.000
_cell.length_b   1.000
_cell.length_c   1.000
_cell.angle_alpha   90.00
_cell.angle_beta   90.00
_cell.angle_gamma   90.00
#
_symmetry.space_group_name_H-M   'P 1'
#
loop_
_entity.id
_entity.type
_entity.pdbx_description
1 polymer ?
#
loop_
_entity_poly.entity_id
_entity_poly.type
_entity_poly.pdbx_seq_one_letter_code
_entity_poly.pdbx_strand_id
1 'polypeptide(L)'
;PGCISPEMQATLGTLIEVREVTERIPRDIKLDGLTVSGGEPFDRPDAVEELVMWYLSIYNDDILIYTGYKKEALEKRSDPASKWLLAHVAALVDGSYVAELNTGQGSIGSSNQQLYVNRYRERYQDFATQKRKLQCIQETDRLYWIGIPPLEKER
;
A
#
# COMPACT_ATOMS: atom_id res chain seq x y z
N PRO A 1 5.20 -17.10 -1.65
CA PRO A 1 4.51 -17.87 -0.59
C PRO A 1 4.13 -16.93 0.55
N GLY A 2 2.95 -17.14 1.18
CA GLY A 2 2.50 -16.37 2.34
C GLY A 2 1.83 -15.01 2.07
N CYS A 3 1.56 -14.65 0.82
CA CYS A 3 0.78 -13.46 0.51
C CYS A 3 -0.65 -13.62 1.04
N ILE A 4 -1.20 -12.56 1.68
CA ILE A 4 -2.56 -12.53 2.22
C ILE A 4 -3.61 -12.58 1.09
N SER A 5 -3.26 -12.03 -0.07
CA SER A 5 -4.13 -11.95 -1.24
C SER A 5 -3.44 -12.56 -2.47
N PRO A 6 -3.27 -13.88 -2.51
CA PRO A 6 -2.57 -14.57 -3.58
C PRO A 6 -3.24 -14.34 -4.97
N GLU A 7 -4.53 -14.08 -4.99
CA GLU A 7 -5.29 -13.76 -6.18
C GLU A 7 -4.82 -12.45 -6.84
N MET A 8 -4.27 -11.51 -6.06
CA MET A 8 -3.71 -10.26 -6.58
C MET A 8 -2.35 -10.44 -7.28
N GLN A 9 -1.75 -11.62 -7.15
CA GLN A 9 -0.53 -12.00 -7.86
C GLN A 9 -0.81 -12.72 -9.18
N ALA A 10 -2.08 -12.97 -9.50
CA ALA A 10 -2.46 -13.62 -10.73
C ALA A 10 -2.14 -12.73 -11.93
N THR A 11 -1.54 -13.32 -12.97
CA THR A 11 -1.25 -12.64 -14.24
C THR A 11 -2.50 -12.41 -15.09
N LEU A 12 -3.62 -12.99 -14.69
CA LEU A 12 -4.93 -12.87 -15.34
C LEU A 12 -5.82 -11.98 -14.48
N GLY A 13 -6.04 -10.77 -14.91
CA GLY A 13 -6.96 -9.82 -14.30
C GLY A 13 -7.79 -9.09 -15.35
N THR A 14 -8.82 -8.41 -14.92
CA THR A 14 -9.56 -7.48 -15.80
C THR A 14 -8.81 -6.16 -15.83
N LEU A 15 -8.46 -5.71 -17.04
CA LEU A 15 -7.89 -4.38 -17.23
C LEU A 15 -9.02 -3.36 -17.03
N ILE A 16 -8.81 -2.41 -16.12
CA ILE A 16 -9.72 -1.28 -15.91
C ILE A 16 -8.93 0.03 -16.00
N GLU A 17 -9.59 1.06 -16.45
CA GLU A 17 -9.00 2.39 -16.50
C GLU A 17 -8.88 2.99 -15.09
N VAL A 18 -7.85 3.80 -14.83
CA VAL A 18 -7.67 4.48 -13.54
C VAL A 18 -8.90 5.34 -13.22
N ARG A 19 -9.52 5.94 -14.22
CA ARG A 19 -10.77 6.69 -14.07
C ARG A 19 -11.87 5.87 -13.41
N GLU A 20 -12.07 4.61 -13.78
CA GLU A 20 -13.09 3.75 -13.18
C GLU A 20 -12.81 3.50 -11.69
N VAL A 21 -11.55 3.43 -11.29
CA VAL A 21 -11.14 3.33 -9.89
C VAL A 21 -11.48 4.61 -9.15
N THR A 22 -11.11 5.77 -9.72
CA THR A 22 -11.32 7.08 -9.09
C THR A 22 -12.78 7.46 -8.95
N GLU A 23 -13.64 7.04 -9.87
CA GLU A 23 -15.10 7.24 -9.81
C GLU A 23 -15.77 6.49 -8.65
N ARG A 24 -15.12 5.45 -8.12
CA ARG A 24 -15.61 4.69 -6.95
C ARG A 24 -15.21 5.31 -5.61
N ILE A 25 -14.29 6.26 -5.61
CA ILE A 25 -13.84 6.94 -4.38
C ILE A 25 -14.79 8.10 -4.07
N PRO A 26 -15.47 8.08 -2.90
CA PRO A 26 -16.40 9.14 -2.52
C PRO A 26 -15.69 10.48 -2.40
N ARG A 27 -16.24 11.53 -2.99
CA ARG A 27 -15.66 12.90 -2.97
C ARG A 27 -16.17 13.76 -1.84
N ASP A 28 -17.22 13.35 -1.17
CA ASP A 28 -17.93 14.07 -0.11
C ASP A 28 -17.46 13.69 1.31
N ILE A 29 -16.46 12.82 1.40
CA ILE A 29 -15.86 12.41 2.67
C ILE A 29 -14.43 12.92 2.80
N LYS A 30 -14.03 13.19 4.04
CA LYS A 30 -12.64 13.49 4.36
C LYS A 30 -11.86 12.19 4.44
N LEU A 31 -10.84 12.06 3.61
CA LEU A 31 -9.89 10.95 3.67
C LEU A 31 -8.62 11.38 4.42
N ASP A 32 -8.12 10.51 5.28
CA ASP A 32 -6.91 10.76 6.07
C ASP A 32 -5.63 10.56 5.24
N GLY A 33 -5.68 9.71 4.22
CA GLY A 33 -4.57 9.42 3.32
C GLY A 33 -4.97 8.36 2.28
N LEU A 34 -4.05 8.10 1.35
CA LEU A 34 -4.16 7.04 0.35
C LEU A 34 -3.10 5.98 0.62
N THR A 35 -3.52 4.73 0.73
CA THR A 35 -2.59 3.60 0.74
C THR A 35 -2.72 2.82 -0.56
N VAL A 36 -1.61 2.67 -1.27
CA VAL A 36 -1.52 1.85 -2.48
C VAL A 36 -0.78 0.56 -2.15
N SER A 37 -1.45 -0.56 -2.36
CA SER A 37 -0.95 -1.91 -2.09
C SER A 37 -1.64 -2.91 -3.01
N GLY A 38 -1.35 -4.21 -2.86
CA GLY A 38 -1.90 -5.27 -3.69
C GLY A 38 -1.18 -5.36 -5.02
N GLY A 39 -1.08 -6.49 -5.71
CA GLY A 39 -0.19 -6.62 -6.86
C GLY A 39 1.18 -5.98 -6.58
N GLU A 40 1.85 -5.48 -7.61
CA GLU A 40 3.07 -4.68 -7.44
C GLU A 40 2.84 -3.28 -8.08
N PRO A 41 2.75 -2.22 -7.26
CA PRO A 41 2.46 -0.87 -7.77
C PRO A 41 3.48 -0.38 -8.81
N PHE A 42 4.74 -0.74 -8.64
CA PHE A 42 5.82 -0.33 -9.56
C PHE A 42 5.95 -1.21 -10.82
N ASP A 43 5.09 -2.21 -11.01
CA ASP A 43 4.95 -2.88 -12.31
C ASP A 43 4.10 -2.05 -13.29
N ARG A 44 3.27 -1.16 -12.76
CA ARG A 44 2.46 -0.20 -13.53
C ARG A 44 2.55 1.21 -12.93
N PRO A 45 3.76 1.78 -12.88
CA PRO A 45 4.01 3.05 -12.19
C PRO A 45 3.26 4.22 -12.85
N ASP A 46 3.02 4.18 -14.15
CA ASP A 46 2.22 5.13 -14.92
C ASP A 46 0.77 5.22 -14.41
N ALA A 47 0.13 4.08 -14.22
CA ALA A 47 -1.23 4.03 -13.70
C ALA A 47 -1.31 4.46 -12.22
N VAL A 48 -0.30 4.10 -11.43
CA VAL A 48 -0.22 4.54 -10.02
C VAL A 48 0.04 6.04 -9.94
N GLU A 49 0.91 6.60 -10.79
CA GLU A 49 1.14 8.04 -10.88
C GLU A 49 -0.16 8.79 -11.20
N GLU A 50 -0.92 8.33 -12.21
CA GLU A 50 -2.21 8.91 -12.58
C GLU A 50 -3.19 8.91 -11.39
N LEU A 51 -3.32 7.78 -10.69
CA LEU A 51 -4.16 7.66 -9.50
C LEU A 51 -3.72 8.63 -8.40
N VAL A 52 -2.43 8.71 -8.12
CA VAL A 52 -1.87 9.58 -7.09
C VAL A 52 -2.05 11.05 -7.46
N MET A 53 -1.80 11.44 -8.72
CA MET A 53 -2.05 12.80 -9.19
C MET A 53 -3.51 13.20 -9.04
N TRP A 54 -4.43 12.32 -9.40
CA TRP A 54 -5.85 12.55 -9.18
C TRP A 54 -6.16 12.73 -7.70
N TYR A 55 -5.64 11.86 -6.82
CA TYR A 55 -5.86 11.95 -5.38
C TYR A 55 -5.35 13.28 -4.80
N LEU A 56 -4.14 13.68 -5.17
CA LEU A 56 -3.52 14.95 -4.75
C LEU A 56 -4.33 16.19 -5.19
N SER A 57 -5.06 16.10 -6.29
CA SER A 57 -5.87 17.20 -6.79
C SER A 57 -7.14 17.48 -5.97
N ILE A 58 -7.56 16.54 -5.12
CA ILE A 58 -8.84 16.61 -4.39
C ILE A 58 -8.64 16.55 -2.87
N TYR A 59 -7.64 15.78 -2.42
CA TYR A 59 -7.45 15.46 -1.01
C TYR A 59 -6.11 16.00 -0.48
N ASN A 60 -5.41 15.20 0.28
CA ASN A 60 -4.14 15.52 0.93
C ASN A 60 -2.97 14.77 0.27
N ASP A 61 -1.75 15.03 0.74
CA ASP A 61 -0.53 14.40 0.22
C ASP A 61 0.03 13.30 1.15
N ASP A 62 -0.80 12.73 2.02
CA ASP A 62 -0.44 11.58 2.84
C ASP A 62 -0.65 10.29 2.06
N ILE A 63 0.35 9.93 1.27
CA ILE A 63 0.33 8.78 0.37
C ILE A 63 1.36 7.76 0.84
N LEU A 64 0.90 6.55 1.13
CA LEU A 64 1.71 5.41 1.47
C LEU A 64 1.68 4.38 0.35
N ILE A 65 2.85 3.94 -0.11
CA ILE A 65 2.97 2.83 -1.07
C ILE A 65 3.71 1.67 -0.43
N TYR A 66 3.18 0.45 -0.62
CA TYR A 66 3.88 -0.79 -0.35
C TYR A 66 4.40 -1.37 -1.66
N THR A 67 5.66 -1.81 -1.65
CA THR A 67 6.28 -2.44 -2.82
C THR A 67 7.16 -3.63 -2.42
N GLY A 68 7.20 -4.64 -3.26
CA GLY A 68 8.14 -5.75 -3.13
C GLY A 68 9.55 -5.42 -3.59
N TYR A 69 9.74 -4.34 -4.34
CA TYR A 69 11.06 -3.88 -4.75
C TYR A 69 11.79 -3.21 -3.57
N LYS A 70 13.13 -3.18 -3.63
CA LYS A 70 13.92 -2.33 -2.75
C LYS A 70 13.99 -0.91 -3.30
N LYS A 71 13.94 0.08 -2.40
CA LYS A 71 13.96 1.51 -2.75
C LYS A 71 15.14 1.85 -3.65
N GLU A 72 16.33 1.31 -3.35
CA GLU A 72 17.54 1.53 -4.14
C GLU A 72 17.45 0.97 -5.57
N ALA A 73 16.63 -0.07 -5.77
CA ALA A 73 16.36 -0.60 -7.11
C ALA A 73 15.40 0.32 -7.87
N LEU A 74 14.38 0.85 -7.19
CA LEU A 74 13.44 1.81 -7.78
C LEU A 74 14.12 3.13 -8.16
N GLU A 75 15.03 3.62 -7.33
CA GLU A 75 15.81 4.84 -7.60
C GLU A 75 16.68 4.75 -8.87
N LYS A 76 17.10 3.53 -9.22
CA LYS A 76 17.90 3.25 -10.43
C LYS A 76 17.04 3.10 -11.69
N ARG A 77 15.73 3.05 -11.57
CA ARG A 77 14.85 2.94 -12.75
C ARG A 77 14.94 4.20 -13.59
N SER A 78 14.81 4.02 -14.90
CA SER A 78 14.84 5.13 -15.85
C SER A 78 13.47 5.75 -16.08
N ASP A 79 12.39 5.03 -15.78
CA ASP A 79 11.03 5.50 -16.04
C ASP A 79 10.66 6.73 -15.17
N PRO A 80 10.06 7.76 -15.80
CA PRO A 80 9.72 9.00 -15.10
C PRO A 80 8.70 8.82 -13.98
N ALA A 81 7.71 7.93 -14.15
CA ALA A 81 6.63 7.70 -13.22
C ALA A 81 7.14 7.14 -11.89
N SER A 82 8.05 6.16 -11.90
CA SER A 82 8.68 5.67 -10.67
C SER A 82 9.42 6.77 -9.92
N LYS A 83 10.17 7.62 -10.63
CA LYS A 83 10.89 8.75 -10.02
C LYS A 83 9.94 9.76 -9.42
N TRP A 84 8.87 10.07 -10.14
CA TRP A 84 7.85 10.98 -9.68
C TRP A 84 7.17 10.45 -8.40
N LEU A 85 6.76 9.18 -8.40
CA LEU A 85 6.15 8.54 -7.24
C LEU A 85 7.06 8.61 -6.01
N LEU A 86 8.34 8.22 -6.13
CA LEU A 86 9.30 8.26 -5.03
C LEU A 86 9.47 9.68 -4.45
N ALA A 87 9.34 10.71 -5.27
CA ALA A 87 9.44 12.11 -4.83
C ALA A 87 8.15 12.61 -4.15
N HIS A 88 6.99 12.07 -4.51
CA HIS A 88 5.70 12.61 -4.08
C HIS A 88 5.00 11.81 -2.97
N VAL A 89 5.39 10.55 -2.72
CA VAL A 89 4.80 9.77 -1.61
C VAL A 89 5.25 10.27 -0.24
N ALA A 90 4.34 10.24 0.72
CA ALA A 90 4.63 10.59 2.11
C ALA A 90 5.46 9.50 2.78
N ALA A 91 5.16 8.23 2.49
CA ALA A 91 5.89 7.09 2.99
C ALA A 91 5.93 5.94 1.98
N LEU A 92 6.98 5.12 2.08
CA LEU A 92 7.20 3.93 1.27
C LEU A 92 7.58 2.78 2.20
N VAL A 93 6.89 1.64 2.08
CA VAL A 93 7.34 0.37 2.66
C VAL A 93 7.91 -0.48 1.53
N ASP A 94 9.20 -0.78 1.61
CA ASP A 94 9.95 -1.48 0.57
C ASP A 94 10.29 -2.93 0.95
N GLY A 95 10.47 -3.76 -0.06
CA GLY A 95 10.98 -5.11 0.06
C GLY A 95 9.90 -6.18 0.13
N SER A 96 10.23 -7.34 -0.44
CA SER A 96 9.32 -8.48 -0.51
C SER A 96 8.93 -8.97 0.89
N TYR A 97 7.65 -9.32 1.04
CA TYR A 97 7.17 -9.97 2.25
C TYR A 97 7.80 -11.36 2.42
N VAL A 98 8.26 -11.65 3.64
CA VAL A 98 8.82 -12.95 4.04
C VAL A 98 8.06 -13.44 5.27
N ALA A 99 7.31 -14.54 5.11
CA ALA A 99 6.39 -15.03 6.14
C ALA A 99 7.11 -15.38 7.46
N GLU A 100 8.30 -15.97 7.38
CA GLU A 100 9.13 -16.37 8.51
C GLU A 100 9.65 -15.17 9.31
N LEU A 101 9.67 -13.99 8.69
CA LEU A 101 10.10 -12.73 9.31
C LEU A 101 8.92 -11.85 9.76
N ASN A 102 7.70 -12.38 9.72
CA ASN A 102 6.54 -11.67 10.20
C ASN A 102 6.48 -11.68 11.73
N THR A 103 6.66 -10.52 12.33
CA THR A 103 6.68 -10.37 13.81
C THR A 103 5.29 -10.29 14.45
N GLY A 104 4.23 -10.25 13.65
CA GLY A 104 2.85 -10.04 14.16
C GLY A 104 2.55 -8.61 14.64
N GLN A 105 3.49 -7.69 14.46
CA GLN A 105 3.38 -6.30 14.91
C GLN A 105 3.48 -5.33 13.74
N GLY A 106 3.04 -4.11 13.98
CA GLY A 106 3.12 -3.01 13.03
C GLY A 106 2.31 -3.20 11.76
N SER A 107 2.33 -2.17 10.95
CA SER A 107 1.76 -2.19 9.60
C SER A 107 2.78 -2.54 8.53
N ILE A 108 3.98 -2.98 8.92
CA ILE A 108 4.99 -3.60 8.06
C ILE A 108 4.75 -5.11 8.10
N GLY A 109 4.74 -5.77 6.94
CA GLY A 109 4.40 -7.18 6.84
C GLY A 109 5.42 -8.11 7.49
N SER A 110 6.71 -7.84 7.29
CA SER A 110 7.84 -8.63 7.79
C SER A 110 9.05 -7.76 8.11
N SER A 111 9.91 -8.20 9.02
CA SER A 111 11.01 -7.40 9.58
C SER A 111 12.13 -7.05 8.59
N ASN A 112 12.19 -7.70 7.44
CA ASN A 112 13.13 -7.37 6.36
C ASN A 112 12.67 -6.18 5.49
N GLN A 113 11.42 -5.76 5.62
CA GLN A 113 10.89 -4.59 4.94
C GLN A 113 11.29 -3.32 5.69
N GLN A 114 11.51 -2.24 4.95
CA GLN A 114 11.90 -0.95 5.53
C GLN A 114 10.82 0.09 5.24
N LEU A 115 10.59 0.96 6.22
CA LEU A 115 9.74 2.14 6.09
C LEU A 115 10.60 3.37 5.86
N TYR A 116 10.37 4.05 4.75
CA TYR A 116 10.95 5.36 4.45
C TYR A 116 9.86 6.41 4.58
N VAL A 117 10.12 7.44 5.38
CA VAL A 117 9.15 8.51 5.67
C VAL A 117 9.70 9.82 5.17
N ASN A 118 9.05 10.40 4.17
CA ASN A 118 9.38 11.70 3.59
C ASN A 118 8.61 12.84 4.29
N ARG A 119 7.35 12.59 4.67
CA ARG A 119 6.44 13.55 5.32
C ARG A 119 5.65 12.89 6.45
N TYR A 120 5.04 13.67 7.32
CA TYR A 120 4.18 13.20 8.42
C TYR A 120 4.86 12.24 9.40
N ARG A 121 6.11 12.52 9.80
CA ARG A 121 6.92 11.62 10.65
C ARG A 121 6.23 11.20 11.94
N GLU A 122 5.49 12.08 12.59
CA GLU A 122 4.74 11.79 13.80
C GLU A 122 3.67 10.71 13.58
N ARG A 123 3.03 10.71 12.41
CA ARG A 123 2.02 9.72 12.03
C ARG A 123 2.61 8.32 11.85
N TYR A 124 3.84 8.25 11.40
CA TYR A 124 4.54 6.99 11.08
C TYR A 124 5.48 6.51 12.18
N GLN A 125 5.64 7.24 13.31
CA GLN A 125 6.61 6.91 14.36
C GLN A 125 6.46 5.49 14.91
N ASP A 126 5.22 5.02 15.15
CA ASP A 126 4.92 3.71 15.70
C ASP A 126 4.49 2.68 14.63
N PHE A 127 4.65 3.03 13.36
CA PHE A 127 4.13 2.25 12.23
C PHE A 127 4.66 0.81 12.19
N ALA A 128 5.90 0.59 12.61
CA ALA A 128 6.54 -0.72 12.66
C ALA A 128 6.22 -1.54 13.93
N THR A 129 5.76 -0.90 15.00
CA THR A 129 5.60 -1.51 16.33
C THR A 129 4.19 -1.52 16.88
N GLN A 130 3.29 -0.71 16.29
CA GLN A 130 1.91 -0.62 16.76
C GLN A 130 1.19 -1.97 16.71
N LYS A 131 0.23 -2.15 17.61
CA LYS A 131 -0.62 -3.33 17.58
C LYS A 131 -1.45 -3.35 16.29
N ARG A 132 -1.42 -4.48 15.58
CA ARG A 132 -2.24 -4.67 14.37
C ARG A 132 -3.72 -4.59 14.70
N LYS A 133 -4.46 -3.91 13.83
CA LYS A 133 -5.91 -3.80 13.89
C LYS A 133 -6.49 -4.30 12.58
N LEU A 134 -7.58 -5.05 12.68
CA LEU A 134 -8.40 -5.40 11.55
C LEU A 134 -9.69 -4.59 11.62
N GLN A 135 -10.04 -3.99 10.51
CA GLN A 135 -11.37 -3.42 10.31
C GLN A 135 -12.22 -4.45 9.57
N CYS A 136 -13.43 -4.69 10.05
CA CYS A 136 -14.41 -5.48 9.36
C CYS A 136 -15.52 -4.56 8.86
N ILE A 137 -15.77 -4.60 7.56
CA ILE A 137 -16.89 -3.89 6.94
C ILE A 137 -17.86 -4.95 6.44
N GLN A 138 -19.12 -4.81 6.85
CA GLN A 138 -20.20 -5.67 6.38
C GLN A 138 -21.01 -4.89 5.35
N GLU A 139 -21.10 -5.42 4.15
CA GLU A 139 -22.06 -5.01 3.13
C GLU A 139 -23.03 -6.17 2.91
N THR A 140 -24.28 -5.89 2.72
CA THR A 140 -25.44 -6.80 2.54
C THR A 140 -25.14 -8.32 2.69
N ASP A 141 -24.31 -8.89 1.86
CA ASP A 141 -23.98 -10.32 1.77
C ASP A 141 -22.47 -10.63 1.86
N ARG A 142 -21.63 -9.61 2.08
CA ARG A 142 -20.16 -9.74 2.08
C ARG A 142 -19.55 -9.11 3.31
N LEU A 143 -18.47 -9.74 3.78
CA LEU A 143 -17.59 -9.22 4.83
C LEU A 143 -16.23 -8.88 4.20
N TYR A 144 -15.79 -7.65 4.40
CA TYR A 144 -14.48 -7.18 3.99
C TYR A 144 -13.59 -7.02 5.21
N TRP A 145 -12.43 -7.64 5.17
CA TRP A 145 -11.40 -7.47 6.19
C TRP A 145 -10.30 -6.57 5.64
N ILE A 146 -10.02 -5.47 6.33
CA ILE A 146 -9.00 -4.51 5.94
C ILE A 146 -7.95 -4.44 7.02
N GLY A 147 -6.68 -4.57 6.62
CA GLY A 147 -5.52 -4.53 7.51
C GLY A 147 -4.68 -5.80 7.44
N ILE A 148 -3.54 -5.77 8.12
CA ILE A 148 -2.64 -6.92 8.25
C ILE A 148 -3.09 -7.73 9.46
N PRO A 149 -3.49 -9.00 9.30
CA PRO A 149 -3.95 -9.80 10.42
C PRO A 149 -2.82 -10.01 11.46
N PRO A 150 -3.14 -10.08 12.75
CA PRO A 150 -2.20 -10.55 13.74
C PRO A 150 -1.82 -12.00 13.45
N LEU A 151 -0.62 -12.41 13.84
CA LEU A 151 -0.26 -13.83 13.78
C LEU A 151 -1.23 -14.62 14.65
N GLU A 152 -1.80 -15.70 14.11
CA GLU A 152 -2.49 -16.67 14.93
C GLU A 152 -1.44 -17.27 15.88
N LYS A 153 -1.68 -17.13 17.18
CA LYS A 153 -0.92 -17.92 18.15
C LYS A 153 -1.32 -19.38 17.91
N GLU A 154 -0.37 -20.19 17.49
CA GLU A 154 -0.57 -21.63 17.53
C GLU A 154 -1.14 -22.01 18.89
N ARG A 155 -2.33 -22.61 18.89
CA ARG A 155 -3.00 -23.10 20.10
C ARG A 155 -2.40 -24.40 20.54
#